data_4dc47ec6f2465891833fee3e0d5f828e
#
_entry.id   4dc47ec6f2465891833fee3e0d5f828e
#
_cell.length_a   1.000
_cell.length_b   1.000
_cell.length_c   1.000
_cell.angle_alpha   90.00
_cell.angle_beta   90.00
_cell.angle_gamma   90.00
#
_symmetry.space_group_name_H-M   'P 1'
#
loop_
_entity.id
_entity.type
_entity.pdbx_description
1 polymer ?
#
loop_
_entity_poly.entity_id
_entity_poly.type
_entity_poly.pdbx_seq_one_letter_code
_entity_poly.pdbx_strand_id
1 'polypeptide(L)'
;MYKRQVFSERGKSILNQKGELVCKSPFPSMPNKFWNDPGGKKYQSAYFLKYKNIWHHGDYAERKKNGGYIIYGRSDATLNPGGVRLGTAEIYSVIENFKEVKESIVVGQKWDNDVRIILFVVMSKSSSLNDDIISRLKKRIRSEASPRHVPSKIIQVSDIPRTKNGKIVELAVKNTIEGSKIKNVQALANPNVLNEFKNLKQLKF
;
A
#
# COMPACT_ATOMS: atom_id res chain seq x y z
N MET A 1 -22.51 13.95 -10.11
CA MET A 1 -21.11 13.65 -9.66
C MET A 1 -21.12 13.54 -8.13
N TYR A 2 -20.67 12.41 -7.55
CA TYR A 2 -20.86 12.06 -6.12
C TYR A 2 -19.96 12.84 -5.15
N LYS A 3 -19.54 14.03 -5.48
CA LYS A 3 -18.72 14.93 -4.65
C LYS A 3 -17.54 14.25 -3.98
N ARG A 4 -16.73 13.47 -4.75
CA ARG A 4 -15.44 13.00 -4.27
C ARG A 4 -14.55 14.19 -3.95
N GLN A 5 -13.85 14.10 -2.84
CA GLN A 5 -12.89 15.11 -2.39
C GLN A 5 -11.66 14.41 -1.79
N VAL A 6 -10.61 15.18 -1.59
CA VAL A 6 -9.46 14.76 -0.80
C VAL A 6 -9.45 15.60 0.47
N PHE A 7 -9.38 14.90 1.61
CA PHE A 7 -9.38 15.52 2.92
C PHE A 7 -8.01 15.42 3.59
N SER A 8 -7.63 16.49 4.28
CA SER A 8 -6.54 16.45 5.26
C SER A 8 -6.94 15.58 6.46
N GLU A 9 -5.99 15.24 7.30
CA GLU A 9 -6.26 14.51 8.56
C GLU A 9 -7.27 15.22 9.46
N ARG A 10 -7.33 16.56 9.39
CA ARG A 10 -8.30 17.39 10.13
C ARG A 10 -9.68 17.46 9.48
N GLY A 11 -9.97 16.67 8.44
CA GLY A 11 -11.27 16.65 7.74
C GLY A 11 -11.55 17.87 6.86
N LYS A 12 -10.55 18.70 6.54
CA LYS A 12 -10.70 19.82 5.62
C LYS A 12 -10.41 19.38 4.19
N SER A 13 -11.25 19.83 3.22
CA SER A 13 -11.01 19.62 1.80
C SER A 13 -9.73 20.32 1.36
N ILE A 14 -8.87 19.61 0.66
CA ILE A 14 -7.57 20.09 0.17
C ILE A 14 -7.45 19.88 -1.34
N LEU A 15 -6.61 20.70 -1.98
CA LEU A 15 -6.39 20.72 -3.42
C LEU A 15 -4.87 20.78 -3.68
N ASN A 16 -4.38 20.02 -4.66
CA ASN A 16 -2.96 19.88 -4.97
C ASN A 16 -2.10 19.43 -3.76
N GLN A 17 -2.71 18.69 -2.85
CA GLN A 17 -2.07 18.12 -1.70
C GLN A 17 -2.56 16.67 -1.51
N LYS A 18 -1.69 15.82 -1.02
CA LYS A 18 -2.01 14.42 -0.71
C LYS A 18 -2.86 14.33 0.56
N GLY A 19 -3.86 13.47 0.54
CA GLY A 19 -4.75 13.23 1.67
C GLY A 19 -5.66 12.02 1.46
N GLU A 20 -6.75 11.95 2.21
CA GLU A 20 -7.69 10.84 2.17
C GLU A 20 -8.79 11.07 1.13
N LEU A 21 -9.00 10.09 0.25
CA LEU A 21 -10.12 10.10 -0.69
C LEU A 21 -11.44 9.86 0.05
N VAL A 22 -12.39 10.77 -0.12
CA VAL A 22 -13.70 10.69 0.53
C VAL A 22 -14.84 10.96 -0.46
N CYS A 23 -16.04 10.47 -0.14
CA CYS A 23 -17.29 10.83 -0.79
C CYS A 23 -18.22 11.55 0.19
N LYS A 24 -18.65 12.76 -0.14
CA LYS A 24 -19.56 13.56 0.69
C LYS A 24 -21.04 13.28 0.46
N SER A 25 -21.38 12.61 -0.63
CA SER A 25 -22.76 12.24 -0.96
C SER A 25 -22.87 10.75 -1.16
N PRO A 26 -24.03 10.15 -0.85
CA PRO A 26 -24.31 8.75 -1.17
C PRO A 26 -24.12 8.46 -2.66
N PHE A 27 -23.79 7.23 -2.99
CA PHE A 27 -23.58 6.76 -4.36
C PHE A 27 -24.14 5.34 -4.55
N PRO A 28 -24.60 4.97 -5.76
CA PRO A 28 -25.35 3.73 -6.00
C PRO A 28 -24.64 2.44 -5.60
N SER A 29 -23.31 2.37 -5.71
CA SER A 29 -22.51 1.20 -5.35
C SER A 29 -22.07 1.17 -3.89
N MET A 30 -22.60 2.09 -3.06
CA MET A 30 -22.36 2.09 -1.61
C MET A 30 -23.07 0.88 -0.98
N PRO A 31 -22.37 0.00 -0.26
CA PRO A 31 -23.03 -1.12 0.40
C PRO A 31 -23.98 -0.61 1.50
N ASN A 32 -25.12 -1.27 1.63
CA ASN A 32 -26.09 -0.91 2.67
C ASN A 32 -25.68 -1.45 4.05
N LYS A 33 -25.02 -2.60 4.09
CA LYS A 33 -24.58 -3.28 5.31
C LYS A 33 -23.53 -4.34 5.01
N PHE A 34 -22.84 -4.81 6.03
CA PHE A 34 -21.98 -5.99 5.93
C PHE A 34 -22.73 -7.26 6.36
N TRP A 35 -22.32 -8.39 5.79
CA TRP A 35 -22.77 -9.70 6.23
C TRP A 35 -22.34 -9.95 7.69
N ASN A 36 -23.25 -10.50 8.50
CA ASN A 36 -23.02 -10.81 9.91
C ASN A 36 -22.46 -9.61 10.71
N ASP A 37 -23.13 -8.45 10.57
CA ASP A 37 -22.83 -7.20 11.27
C ASP A 37 -24.11 -6.64 11.92
N PRO A 38 -24.66 -7.33 12.95
CA PRO A 38 -25.84 -6.85 13.67
C PRO A 38 -25.50 -5.50 14.33
N GLY A 39 -26.31 -4.48 14.03
CA GLY A 39 -26.10 -3.10 14.51
C GLY A 39 -25.08 -2.29 13.71
N GLY A 40 -24.50 -2.81 12.61
CA GLY A 40 -23.69 -2.07 11.64
C GLY A 40 -22.34 -1.56 12.15
N LYS A 41 -21.82 -2.10 13.25
CA LYS A 41 -20.57 -1.64 13.87
C LYS A 41 -19.35 -1.79 12.95
N LYS A 42 -19.25 -2.91 12.23
CA LYS A 42 -18.14 -3.14 11.28
C LYS A 42 -18.24 -2.18 10.10
N TYR A 43 -19.45 -1.98 9.58
CA TYR A 43 -19.73 -1.04 8.49
C TYR A 43 -19.37 0.41 8.87
N GLN A 44 -19.83 0.86 10.04
CA GLN A 44 -19.50 2.19 10.56
C GLN A 44 -17.99 2.36 10.78
N SER A 45 -17.33 1.37 11.37
CA SER A 45 -15.89 1.38 11.60
C SER A 45 -15.10 1.43 10.28
N ALA A 46 -15.54 0.72 9.26
CA ALA A 46 -14.84 0.65 7.99
C ALA A 46 -14.86 1.98 7.20
N TYR A 47 -15.98 2.68 7.24
CA TYR A 47 -16.20 3.80 6.31
C TYR A 47 -16.45 5.15 6.95
N PHE A 48 -16.89 5.23 8.22
CA PHE A 48 -17.34 6.48 8.83
C PHE A 48 -16.62 6.82 10.14
N LEU A 49 -15.70 5.97 10.61
CA LEU A 49 -14.97 6.20 11.85
C LEU A 49 -14.06 7.44 11.77
N LYS A 50 -13.38 7.61 10.65
CA LYS A 50 -12.38 8.68 10.48
C LYS A 50 -13.04 10.06 10.32
N TYR A 51 -14.13 10.13 9.56
CA TYR A 51 -14.88 11.37 9.33
C TYR A 51 -16.37 11.11 9.51
N LYS A 52 -16.97 11.77 10.50
CA LYS A 52 -18.39 11.58 10.82
C LYS A 52 -19.29 11.88 9.60
N ASN A 53 -20.14 10.93 9.21
CA ASN A 53 -21.09 11.02 8.09
C ASN A 53 -20.44 11.24 6.71
N ILE A 54 -19.14 11.02 6.57
CA ILE A 54 -18.42 11.13 5.31
C ILE A 54 -17.80 9.78 4.98
N TRP A 55 -18.13 9.24 3.82
CA TRP A 55 -17.55 7.98 3.33
C TRP A 55 -16.06 8.12 3.11
N HIS A 56 -15.26 7.37 3.87
CA HIS A 56 -13.82 7.26 3.73
C HIS A 56 -13.47 6.05 2.89
N HIS A 57 -12.85 6.24 1.71
CA HIS A 57 -12.47 5.15 0.80
C HIS A 57 -11.35 4.27 1.35
N GLY A 58 -10.46 4.84 2.16
CA GLY A 58 -9.22 4.20 2.57
C GLY A 58 -8.15 4.22 1.48
N ASP A 59 -8.23 5.19 0.56
CA ASP A 59 -7.25 5.45 -0.49
C ASP A 59 -6.56 6.80 -0.24
N TYR A 60 -5.23 6.82 -0.41
CA TYR A 60 -4.41 8.02 -0.32
C TYR A 60 -4.31 8.65 -1.69
N ALA A 61 -4.77 9.88 -1.84
CA ALA A 61 -4.97 10.51 -3.13
C ALA A 61 -4.67 12.01 -3.11
N GLU A 62 -4.56 12.59 -4.29
CA GLU A 62 -4.47 14.04 -4.50
C GLU A 62 -5.50 14.45 -5.55
N ARG A 63 -6.22 15.55 -5.28
CA ARG A 63 -7.10 16.19 -6.27
C ARG A 63 -6.37 17.38 -6.89
N LYS A 64 -6.28 17.40 -8.21
CA LYS A 64 -5.67 18.48 -8.99
C LYS A 64 -6.65 19.62 -9.29
N LYS A 65 -6.15 20.82 -9.60
CA LYS A 65 -6.97 21.98 -9.99
C LYS A 65 -7.82 21.72 -11.24
N ASN A 66 -7.33 20.93 -12.18
CA ASN A 66 -8.06 20.53 -13.39
C ASN A 66 -9.17 19.50 -13.15
N GLY A 67 -9.42 19.11 -11.89
CA GLY A 67 -10.44 18.12 -11.52
C GLY A 67 -9.98 16.64 -11.56
N GLY A 68 -8.77 16.35 -12.04
CA GLY A 68 -8.18 15.01 -12.03
C GLY A 68 -7.78 14.54 -10.63
N TYR A 69 -7.62 13.23 -10.48
CA TYR A 69 -7.16 12.60 -9.24
C TYR A 69 -5.95 11.73 -9.52
N ILE A 70 -4.97 11.78 -8.61
CA ILE A 70 -3.84 10.86 -8.55
C ILE A 70 -4.06 9.97 -7.33
N ILE A 71 -4.02 8.66 -7.52
CA ILE A 71 -4.12 7.68 -6.43
C ILE A 71 -2.71 7.19 -6.09
N TYR A 72 -2.31 7.37 -4.84
CA TYR A 72 -1.00 7.01 -4.33
C TYR A 72 -0.95 5.64 -3.64
N GLY A 73 -2.08 4.96 -3.54
CA GLY A 73 -2.24 3.65 -2.94
C GLY A 73 -3.25 3.62 -1.80
N ARG A 74 -3.23 2.54 -1.02
CA ARG A 74 -4.10 2.38 0.15
C ARG A 74 -3.59 3.23 1.31
N SER A 75 -4.51 3.89 2.03
CA SER A 75 -4.17 4.72 3.20
C SER A 75 -3.55 3.91 4.35
N ASP A 76 -3.97 2.64 4.49
CA ASP A 76 -3.49 1.70 5.50
C ASP A 76 -2.16 1.03 5.12
N ALA A 77 -1.76 1.10 3.84
CA ALA A 77 -0.50 0.58 3.32
C ALA A 77 0.55 1.68 3.05
N THR A 78 0.25 2.96 3.33
CA THR A 78 1.23 4.04 3.15
C THR A 78 2.49 3.82 3.98
N LEU A 79 3.61 4.26 3.42
CA LEU A 79 4.93 4.21 4.04
C LEU A 79 5.16 5.51 4.80
N ASN A 80 5.85 5.45 5.95
CA ASN A 80 6.10 6.64 6.78
C ASN A 80 7.56 6.78 7.22
N PRO A 81 8.55 6.70 6.32
CA PRO A 81 9.96 6.84 6.70
C PRO A 81 10.25 8.28 7.15
N GLY A 82 10.86 8.42 8.34
CA GLY A 82 11.15 9.73 8.93
C GLY A 82 9.92 10.59 9.14
N GLY A 83 8.75 10.00 9.42
CA GLY A 83 7.49 10.70 9.61
C GLY A 83 6.83 11.26 8.35
N VAL A 84 7.40 11.03 7.16
CA VAL A 84 6.83 11.49 5.88
C VAL A 84 5.98 10.41 5.24
N ARG A 85 4.70 10.70 5.02
CA ARG A 85 3.75 9.77 4.42
C ARG A 85 3.95 9.68 2.90
N LEU A 86 4.31 8.48 2.41
CA LEU A 86 4.57 8.17 1.01
C LEU A 86 3.58 7.12 0.49
N GLY A 87 3.20 7.22 -0.79
CA GLY A 87 2.34 6.24 -1.44
C GLY A 87 3.13 5.07 -2.02
N THR A 88 2.61 3.86 -1.90
CA THR A 88 3.24 2.67 -2.50
C THR A 88 3.25 2.71 -4.02
N ALA A 89 2.24 3.33 -4.63
CA ALA A 89 2.13 3.47 -6.09
C ALA A 89 3.29 4.28 -6.71
N GLU A 90 3.90 5.20 -5.96
CA GLU A 90 5.05 5.99 -6.43
C GLU A 90 6.28 5.09 -6.66
N ILE A 91 6.44 4.03 -5.88
CA ILE A 91 7.51 3.04 -6.06
C ILE A 91 7.13 2.06 -7.18
N TYR A 92 5.90 1.56 -7.19
CA TYR A 92 5.44 0.61 -8.22
C TYR A 92 5.57 1.18 -9.63
N SER A 93 5.19 2.43 -9.88
CA SER A 93 5.30 3.08 -11.19
C SER A 93 6.73 3.13 -11.75
N VAL A 94 7.73 3.21 -10.86
CA VAL A 94 9.14 3.14 -11.27
C VAL A 94 9.56 1.71 -11.59
N ILE A 95 9.13 0.74 -10.76
CA ILE A 95 9.57 -0.67 -10.86
C ILE A 95 8.93 -1.38 -12.05
N GLU A 96 7.69 -1.06 -12.40
CA GLU A 96 6.98 -1.63 -13.57
C GLU A 96 7.77 -1.47 -14.88
N ASN A 97 8.69 -0.52 -14.95
CA ASN A 97 9.54 -0.31 -16.12
C ASN A 97 10.85 -1.14 -16.10
N PHE A 98 11.08 -2.01 -15.10
CA PHE A 98 12.23 -2.90 -15.04
C PHE A 98 11.89 -4.26 -15.64
N LYS A 99 12.48 -4.58 -16.80
CA LYS A 99 12.23 -5.85 -17.51
C LYS A 99 12.65 -7.10 -16.71
N GLU A 100 13.64 -6.95 -15.84
CA GLU A 100 14.14 -8.03 -14.97
C GLU A 100 13.19 -8.33 -13.80
N VAL A 101 12.29 -7.39 -13.45
CA VAL A 101 11.29 -7.57 -12.39
C VAL A 101 9.94 -7.90 -12.99
N LYS A 102 9.40 -9.05 -12.64
CA LYS A 102 8.07 -9.48 -13.07
C LYS A 102 6.98 -8.83 -12.22
N GLU A 103 7.18 -8.82 -10.90
CA GLU A 103 6.21 -8.31 -9.93
C GLU A 103 6.94 -7.76 -8.70
N SER A 104 6.28 -6.89 -7.96
CA SER A 104 6.86 -6.35 -6.72
C SER A 104 5.79 -6.07 -5.66
N ILE A 105 6.21 -6.06 -4.40
CA ILE A 105 5.40 -5.60 -3.28
C ILE A 105 6.28 -4.79 -2.32
N VAL A 106 5.81 -3.62 -1.93
CA VAL A 106 6.52 -2.73 -1.02
C VAL A 106 5.76 -2.56 0.28
N VAL A 107 6.48 -2.62 1.39
CA VAL A 107 5.92 -2.46 2.74
C VAL A 107 6.82 -1.63 3.63
N GLY A 108 6.21 -0.95 4.61
CA GLY A 108 6.95 -0.32 5.69
C GLY A 108 7.13 -1.29 6.85
N GLN A 109 8.36 -1.53 7.27
CA GLN A 109 8.69 -2.29 8.47
C GLN A 109 9.06 -1.33 9.60
N LYS A 110 8.51 -1.54 10.80
CA LYS A 110 8.97 -0.83 12.01
C LYS A 110 10.42 -1.21 12.30
N TRP A 111 11.27 -0.21 12.44
CA TRP A 111 12.69 -0.39 12.64
C TRP A 111 13.30 0.84 13.33
N ASP A 112 14.03 0.61 14.43
CA ASP A 112 14.76 1.67 15.15
C ASP A 112 13.93 2.95 15.41
N ASN A 113 12.76 2.76 16.04
CA ASN A 113 11.77 3.82 16.33
C ASN A 113 11.23 4.59 15.11
N ASP A 114 11.48 4.08 13.90
CA ASP A 114 11.00 4.66 12.63
C ASP A 114 10.40 3.55 11.74
N VAL A 115 10.20 3.86 10.47
CA VAL A 115 9.75 2.92 9.43
C VAL A 115 10.79 2.87 8.33
N ARG A 116 11.32 1.69 8.04
CA ARG A 116 12.12 1.47 6.83
C ARG A 116 11.31 0.83 5.72
N ILE A 117 11.62 1.19 4.48
CA ILE A 117 10.95 0.65 3.29
C ILE A 117 11.63 -0.67 2.90
N ILE A 118 10.83 -1.73 2.76
CA ILE A 118 11.24 -3.02 2.26
C ILE A 118 10.54 -3.27 0.93
N LEU A 119 11.32 -3.57 -0.10
CA LEU A 119 10.81 -3.95 -1.41
C LEU A 119 11.08 -5.44 -1.64
N PHE A 120 10.02 -6.20 -1.88
CA PHE A 120 10.13 -7.58 -2.35
C PHE A 120 9.89 -7.61 -3.86
N VAL A 121 10.67 -8.41 -4.57
CA VAL A 121 10.60 -8.54 -6.02
C VAL A 121 10.50 -10.00 -6.44
N VAL A 122 9.63 -10.27 -7.39
CA VAL A 122 9.61 -11.52 -8.17
C VAL A 122 10.36 -11.25 -9.45
N MET A 123 11.43 -11.99 -9.69
CA MET A 123 12.25 -11.79 -10.87
C MET A 123 11.64 -12.46 -12.12
N SER A 124 11.91 -11.93 -13.30
CA SER A 124 11.60 -12.58 -14.57
C SER A 124 12.39 -13.89 -14.71
N LYS A 125 11.88 -14.86 -15.48
CA LYS A 125 12.45 -16.21 -15.60
C LYS A 125 13.95 -16.27 -15.97
N SER A 126 14.43 -15.25 -16.69
CA SER A 126 15.83 -15.15 -17.15
C SER A 126 16.72 -14.33 -16.23
N SER A 127 16.21 -13.89 -15.07
CA SER A 127 16.90 -12.94 -14.19
C SER A 127 16.88 -13.40 -12.74
N SER A 128 17.94 -13.12 -12.00
CA SER A 128 18.03 -13.25 -10.55
C SER A 128 18.47 -11.94 -9.93
N LEU A 129 18.00 -11.65 -8.72
CA LEU A 129 18.37 -10.43 -8.02
C LEU A 129 19.86 -10.47 -7.66
N ASN A 130 20.61 -9.46 -8.06
CA ASN A 130 22.01 -9.25 -7.77
C ASN A 130 22.30 -7.79 -7.42
N ASP A 131 23.51 -7.47 -7.00
CA ASP A 131 23.91 -6.14 -6.54
C ASP A 131 23.78 -5.07 -7.64
N ASP A 132 24.02 -5.41 -8.92
CA ASP A 132 23.81 -4.49 -10.04
C ASP A 132 22.35 -4.10 -10.18
N ILE A 133 21.43 -5.08 -10.20
CA ILE A 133 20.00 -4.81 -10.28
C ILE A 133 19.53 -4.01 -9.06
N ILE A 134 19.98 -4.36 -7.85
CA ILE A 134 19.66 -3.61 -6.63
C ILE A 134 20.11 -2.15 -6.75
N SER A 135 21.33 -1.91 -7.24
CA SER A 135 21.88 -0.58 -7.41
C SER A 135 21.10 0.24 -8.44
N ARG A 136 20.77 -0.35 -9.58
CA ARG A 136 19.96 0.29 -10.63
C ARG A 136 18.54 0.62 -10.16
N LEU A 137 17.88 -0.30 -9.44
CA LEU A 137 16.56 -0.07 -8.84
C LEU A 137 16.58 1.10 -7.85
N LYS A 138 17.55 1.11 -6.92
CA LYS A 138 17.70 2.19 -5.94
C LYS A 138 17.98 3.55 -6.61
N LYS A 139 18.87 3.57 -7.60
CA LYS A 139 19.20 4.79 -8.35
C LYS A 139 17.99 5.35 -9.08
N ARG A 140 17.20 4.49 -9.71
CA ARG A 140 16.04 4.90 -10.48
C ARG A 140 14.89 5.37 -9.57
N ILE A 141 14.62 4.67 -8.47
CA ILE A 141 13.63 5.12 -7.47
C ILE A 141 14.03 6.49 -6.90
N ARG A 142 15.33 6.71 -6.63
CA ARG A 142 15.85 8.00 -6.16
C ARG A 142 15.59 9.13 -7.15
N SER A 143 15.79 8.89 -8.44
CA SER A 143 15.68 9.92 -9.50
C SER A 143 14.25 10.18 -9.94
N GLU A 144 13.41 9.13 -10.06
CA GLU A 144 12.05 9.26 -10.60
C GLU A 144 10.98 9.50 -9.52
N ALA A 145 11.21 9.04 -8.28
CA ALA A 145 10.34 9.34 -7.14
C ALA A 145 10.98 10.33 -6.18
N SER A 146 11.82 9.87 -5.25
CA SER A 146 12.67 10.73 -4.41
C SER A 146 13.65 9.90 -3.57
N PRO A 147 14.66 10.52 -2.92
CA PRO A 147 15.55 9.84 -1.98
C PRO A 147 14.82 9.12 -0.84
N ARG A 148 13.67 9.64 -0.40
CA ARG A 148 12.87 9.06 0.69
C ARG A 148 12.13 7.78 0.30
N HIS A 149 11.91 7.54 -1.01
CA HIS A 149 11.28 6.32 -1.53
C HIS A 149 12.26 5.16 -1.68
N VAL A 150 13.57 5.39 -1.54
CA VAL A 150 14.58 4.36 -1.77
C VAL A 150 14.46 3.27 -0.69
N PRO A 151 14.23 1.99 -1.08
CA PRO A 151 14.12 0.90 -0.12
C PRO A 151 15.44 0.68 0.62
N SER A 152 15.34 0.44 1.93
CA SER A 152 16.49 0.01 2.75
C SER A 152 16.95 -1.37 2.34
N LYS A 153 16.01 -2.27 2.08
CA LYS A 153 16.26 -3.65 1.65
C LYS A 153 15.45 -3.95 0.39
N ILE A 154 16.06 -4.70 -0.54
CA ILE A 154 15.38 -5.29 -1.71
C ILE A 154 15.63 -6.80 -1.62
N ILE A 155 14.56 -7.59 -1.64
CA ILE A 155 14.62 -9.04 -1.37
C ILE A 155 13.84 -9.76 -2.47
N GLN A 156 14.45 -10.80 -3.05
CA GLN A 156 13.77 -11.67 -4.02
C GLN A 156 12.87 -12.67 -3.29
N VAL A 157 11.68 -12.87 -3.83
CA VAL A 157 10.70 -13.88 -3.42
C VAL A 157 10.20 -14.64 -4.65
N SER A 158 9.60 -15.81 -4.45
CA SER A 158 9.09 -16.63 -5.57
C SER A 158 7.75 -16.14 -6.07
N ASP A 159 6.90 -15.56 -5.21
CA ASP A 159 5.56 -15.08 -5.54
C ASP A 159 5.11 -14.00 -4.54
N ILE A 160 4.00 -13.32 -4.87
CA ILE A 160 3.40 -12.26 -4.06
C ILE A 160 1.99 -12.66 -3.61
N PRO A 161 1.63 -12.45 -2.32
CA PRO A 161 0.30 -12.79 -1.85
C PRO A 161 -0.77 -11.91 -2.49
N ARG A 162 -1.84 -12.56 -2.98
CA ARG A 162 -2.96 -11.93 -3.67
C ARG A 162 -4.30 -12.38 -3.09
N THR A 163 -5.27 -11.50 -3.15
CA THR A 163 -6.66 -11.91 -2.93
C THR A 163 -7.15 -12.80 -4.08
N LYS A 164 -8.27 -13.52 -3.87
CA LYS A 164 -8.95 -14.30 -4.93
C LYS A 164 -9.31 -13.46 -6.17
N ASN A 165 -9.42 -12.14 -6.02
CA ASN A 165 -9.67 -11.21 -7.13
C ASN A 165 -8.36 -10.62 -7.71
N GLY A 166 -7.19 -11.20 -7.42
CA GLY A 166 -5.88 -10.84 -7.97
C GLY A 166 -5.23 -9.58 -7.38
N LYS A 167 -5.81 -8.95 -6.35
CA LYS A 167 -5.24 -7.75 -5.73
C LYS A 167 -4.09 -8.10 -4.79
N ILE A 168 -2.98 -7.37 -4.89
CA ILE A 168 -1.83 -7.43 -3.97
C ILE A 168 -2.27 -7.05 -2.55
N VAL A 169 -1.71 -7.71 -1.54
CA VAL A 169 -2.10 -7.52 -0.14
C VAL A 169 -0.90 -7.11 0.71
N GLU A 170 -0.50 -5.83 0.62
CA GLU A 170 0.65 -5.26 1.36
C GLU A 170 0.52 -5.47 2.87
N LEU A 171 -0.68 -5.31 3.44
CA LEU A 171 -0.90 -5.50 4.88
C LEU A 171 -0.66 -6.93 5.35
N ALA A 172 -0.92 -7.94 4.50
CA ALA A 172 -0.62 -9.33 4.86
C ALA A 172 0.89 -9.55 4.97
N VAL A 173 1.67 -9.01 4.01
CA VAL A 173 3.14 -9.08 4.05
C VAL A 173 3.69 -8.29 5.24
N LYS A 174 3.24 -7.06 5.44
CA LYS A 174 3.64 -6.24 6.58
C LYS A 174 3.42 -6.97 7.91
N ASN A 175 2.20 -7.49 8.13
CA ASN A 175 1.89 -8.24 9.35
C ASN A 175 2.73 -9.50 9.50
N THR A 176 3.05 -10.18 8.39
CA THR A 176 3.90 -11.38 8.41
C THR A 176 5.32 -11.06 8.85
N ILE A 177 5.96 -10.04 8.27
CA ILE A 177 7.34 -9.66 8.64
C ILE A 177 7.45 -9.09 10.06
N GLU A 178 6.36 -8.51 10.58
CA GLU A 178 6.27 -7.97 11.94
C GLU A 178 5.80 -9.02 12.97
N GLY A 179 5.51 -10.26 12.55
CA GLY A 179 4.99 -11.33 13.44
C GLY A 179 3.58 -11.07 13.97
N SER A 180 2.84 -10.17 13.34
CA SER A 180 1.49 -9.79 13.73
C SER A 180 0.42 -10.69 13.12
N LYS A 181 -0.75 -10.77 13.77
CA LYS A 181 -1.88 -11.58 13.27
C LYS A 181 -2.38 -11.07 11.92
N ILE A 182 -2.44 -11.95 10.93
CA ILE A 182 -2.99 -11.66 9.61
C ILE A 182 -4.52 -11.82 9.66
N LYS A 183 -5.24 -10.78 9.27
CA LYS A 183 -6.71 -10.82 9.14
C LYS A 183 -7.08 -11.38 7.76
N ASN A 184 -8.20 -12.14 7.71
CA ASN A 184 -8.81 -12.61 6.46
C ASN A 184 -7.88 -13.46 5.56
N VAL A 185 -7.07 -14.35 6.13
CA VAL A 185 -6.19 -15.27 5.38
C VAL A 185 -6.98 -16.08 4.34
N GLN A 186 -8.22 -16.46 4.64
CA GLN A 186 -9.11 -17.19 3.72
C GLN A 186 -9.51 -16.40 2.46
N ALA A 187 -9.30 -15.09 2.43
CA ALA A 187 -9.52 -14.25 1.25
C ALA A 187 -8.34 -14.29 0.27
N LEU A 188 -7.20 -14.86 0.68
CA LEU A 188 -6.02 -15.02 -0.18
C LEU A 188 -6.21 -16.17 -1.15
N ALA A 189 -5.73 -15.99 -2.38
CA ALA A 189 -5.66 -17.04 -3.40
C ALA A 189 -4.47 -17.99 -3.14
N ASN A 190 -3.36 -17.45 -2.61
CA ASN A 190 -2.09 -18.14 -2.40
C ASN A 190 -1.53 -17.92 -0.97
N PRO A 191 -2.25 -18.31 0.09
CA PRO A 191 -1.85 -18.00 1.47
C PRO A 191 -0.49 -18.60 1.86
N ASN A 192 -0.07 -19.71 1.25
CA ASN A 192 1.20 -20.39 1.53
C ASN A 192 2.42 -19.52 1.20
N VAL A 193 2.30 -18.60 0.25
CA VAL A 193 3.34 -17.66 -0.13
C VAL A 193 3.79 -16.79 1.05
N LEU A 194 2.91 -16.51 2.01
CA LEU A 194 3.26 -15.77 3.22
C LEU A 194 4.37 -16.42 4.05
N ASN A 195 4.62 -17.74 3.88
CA ASN A 195 5.72 -18.41 4.59
C ASN A 195 7.10 -17.91 4.15
N GLU A 196 7.24 -17.44 2.90
CA GLU A 196 8.50 -16.87 2.41
C GLU A 196 8.86 -15.53 3.07
N PHE A 197 7.88 -14.85 3.64
CA PHE A 197 8.07 -13.57 4.32
C PHE A 197 8.31 -13.70 5.82
N LYS A 198 8.24 -14.94 6.36
CA LYS A 198 8.44 -15.18 7.79
C LYS A 198 9.93 -15.28 8.14
N ASN A 199 10.32 -14.69 9.26
CA ASN A 199 11.63 -14.87 9.88
C ASN A 199 12.84 -14.62 8.95
N LEU A 200 12.68 -13.70 7.99
CA LEU A 200 13.74 -13.36 7.05
C LEU A 200 14.97 -12.80 7.79
N LYS A 201 16.12 -13.53 7.66
CA LYS A 201 17.39 -13.11 8.28
C LYS A 201 17.81 -11.70 7.81
N GLN A 202 17.58 -11.37 6.54
CA GLN A 202 17.89 -10.06 5.95
C GLN A 202 17.16 -8.89 6.63
N LEU A 203 16.05 -9.15 7.35
CA LEU A 203 15.24 -8.15 8.04
C LEU A 203 15.59 -8.01 9.53
N LYS A 204 16.52 -8.80 10.05
CA LYS A 204 16.94 -8.74 11.46
C LYS A 204 18.07 -7.74 11.71
N PHE A 205 18.68 -7.20 10.63
CA PHE A 205 19.81 -6.28 10.69
C PHE A 205 19.61 -5.10 9.77
#